data_013a5f5a40cbd58d3736af5ae157648a
#
_entry.id   013a5f5a40cbd58d3736af5ae157648a
#
_cell.length_a   1.000
_cell.length_b   1.000
_cell.length_c   1.000
_cell.angle_alpha   90.00
_cell.angle_beta   90.00
_cell.angle_gamma   90.00
#
_symmetry.space_group_name_H-M   'P 1'
#
loop_
_entity.id
_entity.type
_entity.pdbx_description
1 polymer ?
#
loop_
_entity_poly.entity_id
_entity_poly.type
_entity_poly.pdbx_seq_one_letter_code
_entity_poly.pdbx_strand_id
1 'polypeptide(L)'
;MFFREVFWEVDLMKRFALEKLIEWKDKQNRKPLIIRGARQVGKTWLMKEFGRTCFEKVAYVNFDNNKRLEQVFEGDINIDRILLAISIETGVSIDAKNTLLIFDEVQEVPKALSSLKYFCENAPEYAIVAAGSLLGVALHKGTSFPVGKVDFMDLYPLTFLEFLYALGEERFANVLQSDDTDMITMFKTKYIERLREYYYVGGMPEVVKTYVNSKDFKQVREIQKNLLNYYRQDFSKHAEVSLVPRLNLVWDSIPMQLAKENKKYIYGQVSKGSRAKDFELALQWLLDCGLIHKVQRVGKVVLPLKAYLDLDAFKVYLLDIGLLIAMTDLDAQVIIDGNRIFTEFKGALTEQYVLQQLIASEGIEPYYYSTSNSSGEIDFMIQGKTSIIPLEVKAEENLRAKSLKAFCEKYHPKYAVRTSMSDYREQEWMTNIPLYNIYKIREYADK
;
A
#
# COMPACT_ATOMS: atom_id res chain seq x y z
N MET A 1 32.87 32.84 15.55
CA MET A 1 31.70 32.79 14.67
C MET A 1 31.45 31.31 14.39
N PHE A 2 30.64 30.70 15.25
CA PHE A 2 30.38 29.23 15.22
C PHE A 2 29.30 28.95 14.20
N PHE A 3 29.64 28.27 13.09
CA PHE A 3 28.67 27.60 12.27
C PHE A 3 28.12 26.42 13.08
N ARG A 4 26.89 26.53 13.56
CA ARG A 4 26.09 25.36 13.96
C ARG A 4 25.80 24.59 12.70
N GLU A 5 26.51 23.48 12.51
CA GLU A 5 26.03 22.39 11.62
C GLU A 5 24.67 21.98 12.15
N VAL A 6 23.64 22.30 11.37
CA VAL A 6 22.31 21.74 11.56
C VAL A 6 22.45 20.28 11.16
N PHE A 7 22.73 19.41 12.12
CA PHE A 7 22.54 17.98 11.97
C PHE A 7 21.07 17.78 11.62
N TRP A 8 20.82 17.45 10.38
CA TRP A 8 19.56 16.87 9.97
C TRP A 8 19.43 15.57 10.76
N GLU A 9 18.60 15.58 11.79
CA GLU A 9 18.21 14.36 12.50
C GLU A 9 17.77 13.36 11.44
N VAL A 10 18.50 12.25 11.39
CA VAL A 10 18.24 11.13 10.48
C VAL A 10 16.81 10.67 10.75
N ASP A 11 15.94 10.85 9.77
CA ASP A 11 14.55 10.38 9.80
C ASP A 11 14.53 8.87 10.02
N LEU A 12 14.41 8.43 11.25
CA LEU A 12 14.31 7.02 11.66
C LEU A 12 12.90 6.46 11.37
N MET A 13 12.42 6.62 10.14
CA MET A 13 11.24 5.89 9.71
C MET A 13 11.64 4.45 9.38
N LYS A 14 11.42 3.53 10.31
CA LYS A 14 11.57 2.11 10.00
C LYS A 14 10.56 1.71 8.94
N ARG A 15 11.05 1.15 7.83
CA ARG A 15 10.22 0.60 6.75
C ARG A 15 10.58 -0.88 6.58
N PHE A 16 9.61 -1.77 6.75
CA PHE A 16 9.81 -3.22 6.54
C PHE A 16 10.17 -3.56 5.08
N ALA A 17 9.80 -2.68 4.15
CA ALA A 17 10.22 -2.78 2.76
C ALA A 17 11.76 -2.75 2.58
N LEU A 18 12.53 -2.18 3.53
CA LEU A 18 13.98 -2.21 3.50
C LEU A 18 14.54 -3.62 3.65
N GLU A 19 13.92 -4.45 4.49
CA GLU A 19 14.31 -5.85 4.70
C GLU A 19 14.16 -6.64 3.39
N LYS A 20 13.09 -6.40 2.62
CA LYS A 20 12.87 -6.99 1.29
C LYS A 20 13.92 -6.56 0.26
N LEU A 21 14.40 -5.32 0.35
CA LEU A 21 15.49 -4.85 -0.52
C LEU A 21 16.81 -5.53 -0.19
N ILE A 22 17.07 -5.81 1.10
CA ILE A 22 18.24 -6.56 1.54
C ILE A 22 18.17 -8.01 1.02
N GLU A 23 17.02 -8.67 1.17
CA GLU A 23 16.79 -10.01 0.63
C GLU A 23 16.97 -10.05 -0.90
N TRP A 24 16.46 -9.04 -1.62
CA TRP A 24 16.66 -8.91 -3.06
C TRP A 24 18.13 -8.73 -3.41
N LYS A 25 18.91 -7.93 -2.65
CA LYS A 25 20.34 -7.74 -2.86
C LYS A 25 21.11 -9.06 -2.84
N ASP A 26 20.76 -9.94 -1.90
CA ASP A 26 21.47 -11.20 -1.65
C ASP A 26 21.00 -12.35 -2.56
N LYS A 27 20.00 -12.11 -3.42
CA LYS A 27 19.46 -13.12 -4.34
C LYS A 27 20.47 -13.50 -5.41
N GLN A 28 20.75 -14.81 -5.60
CA GLN A 28 21.75 -15.31 -6.56
C GLN A 28 21.48 -14.90 -8.00
N ASN A 29 20.23 -14.95 -8.46
CA ASN A 29 19.82 -14.57 -9.82
C ASN A 29 19.03 -13.26 -9.77
N ARG A 30 19.58 -12.26 -9.11
CA ARG A 30 18.99 -10.93 -8.98
C ARG A 30 18.82 -10.30 -10.36
N LYS A 31 17.61 -9.79 -10.60
CA LYS A 31 17.30 -8.92 -11.75
C LYS A 31 17.21 -7.47 -11.29
N PRO A 32 17.34 -6.49 -12.19
CA PRO A 32 16.98 -5.11 -11.83
C PRO A 32 15.62 -5.05 -11.18
N LEU A 33 15.49 -4.30 -10.08
CA LEU A 33 14.26 -4.21 -9.30
C LEU A 33 13.48 -2.96 -9.67
N ILE A 34 12.18 -3.10 -9.87
CA ILE A 34 11.27 -1.98 -10.05
C ILE A 34 10.37 -1.87 -8.82
N ILE A 35 10.46 -0.73 -8.13
CA ILE A 35 9.57 -0.40 -7.00
C ILE A 35 8.35 0.33 -7.55
N ARG A 36 7.18 -0.28 -7.38
CA ARG A 36 5.88 0.28 -7.73
C ARG A 36 5.16 0.83 -6.50
N GLY A 37 4.19 1.67 -6.70
CA GLY A 37 3.34 2.22 -5.63
C GLY A 37 2.93 3.65 -5.92
N ALA A 38 1.91 4.12 -5.24
CA ALA A 38 1.38 5.46 -5.44
C ALA A 38 2.44 6.57 -5.26
N ARG A 39 2.15 7.74 -5.78
CA ARG A 39 3.01 8.91 -5.55
C ARG A 39 3.06 9.23 -4.06
N GLN A 40 4.25 9.65 -3.58
CA GLN A 40 4.51 10.09 -2.20
C GLN A 40 4.39 8.98 -1.12
N VAL A 41 4.41 7.69 -1.47
CA VAL A 41 4.52 6.58 -0.51
C VAL A 41 5.95 6.33 -0.01
N GLY A 42 6.94 7.14 -0.48
CA GLY A 42 8.31 7.10 0.01
C GLY A 42 9.28 6.26 -0.83
N LYS A 43 9.01 6.00 -2.11
CA LYS A 43 9.89 5.21 -3.01
C LYS A 43 11.32 5.77 -3.08
N THR A 44 11.46 7.05 -3.40
CA THR A 44 12.76 7.74 -3.49
C THR A 44 13.54 7.66 -2.19
N TRP A 45 12.87 7.91 -1.06
CA TRP A 45 13.50 7.82 0.27
C TRP A 45 14.00 6.39 0.54
N LEU A 46 13.16 5.38 0.27
CA LEU A 46 13.51 3.98 0.50
C LEU A 46 14.71 3.54 -0.34
N MET A 47 14.77 3.92 -1.62
CA MET A 47 15.91 3.61 -2.48
C MET A 47 17.21 4.25 -1.99
N LYS A 48 17.15 5.53 -1.58
CA LYS A 48 18.31 6.25 -1.04
C LYS A 48 18.76 5.65 0.29
N GLU A 49 17.84 5.31 1.18
CA GLU A 49 18.13 4.69 2.47
C GLU A 49 18.76 3.30 2.29
N PHE A 50 18.24 2.51 1.37
CA PHE A 50 18.83 1.23 0.99
C PHE A 50 20.26 1.40 0.45
N GLY A 51 20.47 2.37 -0.43
CA GLY A 51 21.81 2.69 -0.92
C GLY A 51 22.77 3.10 0.20
N ARG A 52 22.33 3.99 1.09
CA ARG A 52 23.11 4.50 2.22
C ARG A 52 23.53 3.40 3.20
N THR A 53 22.62 2.43 3.46
CA THR A 53 22.82 1.39 4.48
C THR A 53 23.51 0.13 3.95
N CYS A 54 23.37 -0.17 2.65
CA CYS A 54 23.76 -1.46 2.10
C CYS A 54 24.86 -1.39 1.04
N PHE A 55 25.26 -0.19 0.59
CA PHE A 55 26.29 0.01 -0.43
C PHE A 55 27.28 1.08 -0.01
N GLU A 56 28.50 1.01 -0.56
CA GLU A 56 29.53 2.03 -0.33
C GLU A 56 29.26 3.30 -1.14
N LYS A 57 28.65 3.13 -2.32
CA LYS A 57 28.40 4.21 -3.27
C LYS A 57 26.98 4.13 -3.82
N VAL A 58 26.41 5.27 -4.11
CA VAL A 58 25.07 5.40 -4.73
C VAL A 58 25.16 6.34 -5.92
N ALA A 59 24.88 5.82 -7.11
CA ALA A 59 24.70 6.63 -8.31
C ALA A 59 23.21 6.86 -8.52
N TYR A 60 22.71 8.00 -8.05
CA TYR A 60 21.30 8.39 -8.12
C TYR A 60 21.01 9.25 -9.33
N VAL A 61 20.09 8.78 -10.16
CA VAL A 61 19.61 9.47 -11.35
C VAL A 61 18.11 9.71 -11.23
N ASN A 62 17.69 10.95 -11.40
CA ASN A 62 16.29 11.31 -11.58
C ASN A 62 16.05 11.66 -13.04
N PHE A 63 15.10 10.98 -13.67
CA PHE A 63 14.78 11.17 -15.08
C PHE A 63 13.75 12.30 -15.32
N ASP A 64 13.10 12.82 -14.28
CA ASP A 64 12.18 13.95 -14.44
C ASP A 64 12.97 15.19 -14.92
N ASN A 65 12.56 15.71 -16.08
CA ASN A 65 13.12 16.92 -16.69
C ASN A 65 14.65 16.91 -16.97
N ASN A 66 15.24 15.71 -17.21
CA ASN A 66 16.68 15.53 -17.47
C ASN A 66 16.97 15.17 -18.93
N LYS A 67 16.99 16.18 -19.81
CA LYS A 67 17.23 16.02 -21.25
C LYS A 67 18.59 15.42 -21.61
N ARG A 68 19.62 15.61 -20.78
CA ARG A 68 20.96 15.02 -21.03
C ARG A 68 20.92 13.52 -20.90
N LEU A 69 20.29 13.03 -19.83
CA LEU A 69 20.14 11.59 -19.63
C LEU A 69 19.20 10.96 -20.64
N GLU A 70 18.14 11.66 -21.06
CA GLU A 70 17.29 11.18 -22.17
C GLU A 70 18.14 10.87 -23.41
N GLN A 71 19.04 11.78 -23.82
CA GLN A 71 19.94 11.59 -24.96
C GLN A 71 20.90 10.40 -24.80
N VAL A 72 21.30 10.04 -23.58
CA VAL A 72 22.15 8.88 -23.31
C VAL A 72 21.49 7.58 -23.73
N PHE A 73 20.17 7.50 -23.55
CA PHE A 73 19.36 6.32 -23.89
C PHE A 73 18.77 6.37 -25.31
N GLU A 74 18.94 7.50 -26.05
CA GLU A 74 18.55 7.61 -27.45
C GLU A 74 19.52 6.82 -28.35
N GLY A 75 19.17 5.94 -29.15
CA GLY A 75 20.01 5.11 -30.01
C GLY A 75 20.16 3.68 -29.50
N ASP A 76 21.24 3.01 -29.89
CA ASP A 76 21.54 1.66 -29.45
C ASP A 76 21.96 1.63 -27.99
N ILE A 77 21.38 0.70 -27.22
CA ILE A 77 21.68 0.56 -25.80
C ILE A 77 23.07 -0.08 -25.64
N ASN A 78 24.02 0.74 -25.24
CA ASN A 78 25.37 0.33 -24.87
C ASN A 78 25.58 0.57 -23.38
N ILE A 79 25.77 -0.50 -22.60
CA ILE A 79 25.87 -0.46 -21.15
C ILE A 79 27.08 0.35 -20.68
N ASP A 80 28.27 0.17 -21.31
CA ASP A 80 29.47 0.89 -20.90
C ASP A 80 29.32 2.40 -21.09
N ARG A 81 28.67 2.81 -22.19
CA ARG A 81 28.35 4.21 -22.46
C ARG A 81 27.35 4.76 -21.42
N ILE A 82 26.34 3.98 -21.08
CA ILE A 82 25.34 4.38 -20.07
C ILE A 82 26.01 4.55 -18.69
N LEU A 83 26.83 3.58 -18.27
CA LEU A 83 27.55 3.63 -17.00
C LEU A 83 28.51 4.81 -16.93
N LEU A 84 29.26 5.08 -18.02
CA LEU A 84 30.13 6.24 -18.11
C LEU A 84 29.33 7.55 -17.97
N ALA A 85 28.24 7.66 -18.70
CA ALA A 85 27.39 8.87 -18.63
C ALA A 85 26.78 9.09 -17.23
N ILE A 86 26.29 8.03 -16.58
CA ILE A 86 25.80 8.10 -15.21
C ILE A 86 26.94 8.49 -14.24
N SER A 87 28.13 7.91 -14.43
CA SER A 87 29.30 8.26 -13.61
C SER A 87 29.68 9.75 -13.71
N ILE A 88 29.62 10.30 -14.92
CA ILE A 88 29.91 11.73 -15.17
C ILE A 88 28.81 12.61 -14.54
N GLU A 89 27.54 12.26 -14.76
CA GLU A 89 26.38 13.03 -14.28
C GLU A 89 26.31 13.05 -12.74
N THR A 90 26.61 11.92 -12.11
CA THR A 90 26.51 11.77 -10.64
C THR A 90 27.81 12.10 -9.91
N GLY A 91 28.94 12.18 -10.62
CA GLY A 91 30.27 12.30 -10.02
C GLY A 91 30.73 11.04 -9.28
N VAL A 92 30.05 9.90 -9.45
CA VAL A 92 30.32 8.65 -8.74
C VAL A 92 31.04 7.68 -9.65
N SER A 93 32.23 7.20 -9.25
CA SER A 93 32.89 6.08 -9.93
C SER A 93 32.11 4.80 -9.67
N ILE A 94 31.48 4.27 -10.69
CA ILE A 94 30.60 3.10 -10.62
C ILE A 94 31.43 1.82 -10.60
N ASP A 95 31.19 1.00 -9.59
CA ASP A 95 31.76 -0.33 -9.41
C ASP A 95 30.63 -1.34 -9.19
N ALA A 96 30.65 -2.45 -9.92
CA ALA A 96 29.57 -3.44 -9.89
C ALA A 96 29.32 -4.06 -8.50
N LYS A 97 30.34 -4.15 -7.63
CA LYS A 97 30.24 -4.77 -6.32
C LYS A 97 29.70 -3.83 -5.25
N ASN A 98 30.08 -2.54 -5.35
CA ASN A 98 29.95 -1.60 -4.24
C ASN A 98 28.98 -0.45 -4.53
N THR A 99 28.48 -0.32 -5.77
CA THR A 99 27.62 0.81 -6.18
C THR A 99 26.20 0.35 -6.45
N LEU A 100 25.23 1.02 -5.81
CA LEU A 100 23.82 0.93 -6.19
C LEU A 100 23.51 1.98 -7.26
N LEU A 101 22.93 1.54 -8.37
CA LEU A 101 22.32 2.43 -9.36
C LEU A 101 20.85 2.65 -9.02
N ILE A 102 20.45 3.90 -8.85
CA ILE A 102 19.05 4.28 -8.59
C ILE A 102 18.52 5.05 -9.78
N PHE A 103 17.47 4.51 -10.41
CA PHE A 103 16.73 5.11 -11.52
C PHE A 103 15.38 5.59 -11.03
N ASP A 104 15.28 6.86 -10.69
CA ASP A 104 14.05 7.46 -10.17
C ASP A 104 13.24 8.14 -11.29
N GLU A 105 11.90 8.05 -11.21
CA GLU A 105 10.93 8.50 -12.22
C GLU A 105 11.26 7.94 -13.63
N VAL A 106 11.62 6.65 -13.68
CA VAL A 106 12.13 5.97 -14.90
C VAL A 106 11.11 5.96 -16.06
N GLN A 107 9.82 6.15 -15.80
CA GLN A 107 8.77 6.26 -16.82
C GLN A 107 8.92 7.51 -17.71
N GLU A 108 9.60 8.54 -17.24
CA GLU A 108 9.84 9.76 -18.03
C GLU A 108 10.77 9.50 -19.23
N VAL A 109 11.62 8.47 -19.14
CA VAL A 109 12.50 8.05 -20.24
C VAL A 109 12.24 6.56 -20.56
N PRO A 110 11.32 6.26 -21.48
CA PRO A 110 10.91 4.89 -21.81
C PRO A 110 12.06 3.96 -22.20
N LYS A 111 13.09 4.49 -22.85
CA LYS A 111 14.29 3.73 -23.22
C LYS A 111 15.18 3.39 -22.02
N ALA A 112 15.18 4.22 -20.95
CA ALA A 112 15.85 3.88 -19.71
C ALA A 112 15.17 2.69 -19.02
N LEU A 113 13.83 2.66 -19.02
CA LEU A 113 13.07 1.49 -18.55
C LEU A 113 13.40 0.23 -19.36
N SER A 114 13.43 0.34 -20.71
CA SER A 114 13.78 -0.76 -21.59
C SER A 114 15.22 -1.24 -21.41
N SER A 115 16.15 -0.35 -21.02
CA SER A 115 17.57 -0.69 -20.78
C SER A 115 17.77 -1.70 -19.65
N LEU A 116 16.84 -1.79 -18.70
CA LEU A 116 16.89 -2.76 -17.60
C LEU A 116 16.97 -4.21 -18.11
N LYS A 117 16.38 -4.50 -19.29
CA LYS A 117 16.52 -5.81 -19.94
C LYS A 117 17.98 -6.11 -20.27
N TYR A 118 18.67 -5.14 -20.85
CA TYR A 118 20.07 -5.32 -21.29
C TYR A 118 21.02 -5.41 -20.09
N PHE A 119 20.77 -4.68 -19.03
CA PHE A 119 21.49 -4.86 -17.77
C PHE A 119 21.27 -6.26 -17.20
N CYS A 120 20.04 -6.77 -17.18
CA CYS A 120 19.75 -8.12 -16.72
C CYS A 120 20.49 -9.21 -17.55
N GLU A 121 20.62 -9.01 -18.87
CA GLU A 121 21.19 -10.01 -19.78
C GLU A 121 22.70 -9.94 -19.88
N ASN A 122 23.29 -8.74 -19.89
CA ASN A 122 24.68 -8.50 -20.27
C ASN A 122 25.55 -7.93 -19.13
N ALA A 123 24.92 -7.47 -18.03
CA ALA A 123 25.63 -6.88 -16.88
C ALA A 123 24.86 -7.14 -15.56
N PRO A 124 24.53 -8.42 -15.25
CA PRO A 124 23.71 -8.79 -14.08
C PRO A 124 24.40 -8.50 -12.74
N GLU A 125 25.71 -8.26 -12.76
CA GLU A 125 26.51 -7.90 -11.59
C GLU A 125 26.16 -6.53 -11.00
N TYR A 126 25.62 -5.59 -11.81
CA TYR A 126 25.21 -4.28 -11.32
C TYR A 126 23.89 -4.33 -10.56
N ALA A 127 23.89 -3.76 -9.36
CA ALA A 127 22.67 -3.60 -8.57
C ALA A 127 21.90 -2.37 -9.06
N ILE A 128 20.70 -2.58 -9.60
CA ILE A 128 19.85 -1.50 -10.12
C ILE A 128 18.49 -1.55 -9.44
N VAL A 129 18.08 -0.43 -8.85
CA VAL A 129 16.73 -0.23 -8.34
C VAL A 129 16.11 0.95 -9.10
N ALA A 130 14.97 0.71 -9.71
CA ALA A 130 14.21 1.72 -10.43
C ALA A 130 12.88 1.99 -9.75
N ALA A 131 12.38 3.21 -9.84
CA ALA A 131 11.06 3.56 -9.37
C ALA A 131 10.35 4.53 -10.33
N GLY A 132 9.02 4.49 -10.29
CA GLY A 132 8.18 5.45 -10.97
C GLY A 132 6.76 5.42 -10.43
N SER A 133 6.17 6.59 -10.27
CA SER A 133 4.85 6.75 -9.65
C SER A 133 3.69 6.40 -10.59
N LEU A 134 3.92 6.39 -11.90
CA LEU A 134 2.92 6.15 -12.95
C LEU A 134 3.33 5.00 -13.88
N LEU A 135 4.15 4.09 -13.38
CA LEU A 135 4.64 2.95 -14.17
C LEU A 135 3.49 2.10 -14.73
N GLY A 136 2.45 1.84 -13.94
CA GLY A 136 1.28 1.10 -14.42
C GLY A 136 0.62 1.75 -15.63
N VAL A 137 0.49 3.07 -15.63
CA VAL A 137 -0.09 3.84 -16.75
C VAL A 137 0.85 3.93 -17.94
N ALA A 138 2.17 4.11 -17.69
CA ALA A 138 3.17 4.19 -18.75
C ALA A 138 3.27 2.90 -19.57
N LEU A 139 2.99 1.75 -18.95
CA LEU A 139 2.99 0.44 -19.61
C LEU A 139 1.93 0.33 -20.72
N HIS A 140 0.82 1.06 -20.63
CA HIS A 140 -0.23 1.06 -21.64
C HIS A 140 0.09 1.93 -22.87
N LYS A 141 1.13 2.78 -22.81
CA LYS A 141 1.50 3.70 -23.90
C LYS A 141 2.47 3.11 -24.95
N GLY A 142 2.56 1.77 -25.06
CA GLY A 142 3.37 1.11 -26.12
C GLY A 142 4.88 1.12 -25.88
N THR A 143 5.33 1.36 -24.67
CA THR A 143 6.74 1.23 -24.27
C THR A 143 7.19 -0.23 -24.30
N SER A 144 8.37 -0.51 -24.84
CA SER A 144 9.01 -1.84 -24.77
C SER A 144 9.38 -2.13 -23.30
N PHE A 145 8.49 -2.83 -22.60
CA PHE A 145 8.70 -3.21 -21.21
C PHE A 145 9.64 -4.40 -21.09
N PRO A 146 10.58 -4.44 -20.12
CA PRO A 146 11.53 -5.54 -19.90
C PRO A 146 10.87 -6.80 -19.32
N VAL A 147 9.92 -7.39 -20.04
CA VAL A 147 9.14 -8.57 -19.59
C VAL A 147 10.08 -9.72 -19.21
N GLY A 148 9.90 -10.25 -17.99
CA GLY A 148 10.67 -11.38 -17.47
C GLY A 148 12.14 -11.06 -17.11
N LYS A 149 12.58 -9.80 -17.28
CA LYS A 149 13.96 -9.36 -17.04
C LYS A 149 14.13 -8.39 -15.87
N VAL A 150 13.04 -8.17 -15.12
CA VAL A 150 13.01 -7.36 -13.91
C VAL A 150 12.25 -8.09 -12.80
N ASP A 151 12.61 -7.80 -11.56
CA ASP A 151 11.83 -8.13 -10.37
C ASP A 151 10.94 -6.94 -10.01
N PHE A 152 9.86 -7.18 -9.24
CA PHE A 152 8.95 -6.13 -8.78
C PHE A 152 8.82 -6.15 -7.26
N MET A 153 8.66 -4.97 -6.69
CA MET A 153 8.27 -4.77 -5.30
C MET A 153 7.22 -3.67 -5.22
N ASP A 154 6.12 -3.96 -4.54
CA ASP A 154 5.08 -2.96 -4.28
C ASP A 154 5.35 -2.27 -2.95
N LEU A 155 5.28 -0.94 -2.94
CA LEU A 155 5.42 -0.10 -1.76
C LEU A 155 4.10 0.57 -1.42
N TYR A 156 3.63 0.32 -0.22
CA TYR A 156 2.39 0.86 0.34
C TYR A 156 2.65 1.97 1.35
N PRO A 157 1.64 2.75 1.77
CA PRO A 157 1.73 3.61 2.94
C PRO A 157 2.22 2.85 4.18
N LEU A 158 2.71 3.55 5.20
CA LEU A 158 3.16 2.94 6.45
C LEU A 158 2.04 2.09 7.06
N THR A 159 2.38 0.90 7.52
CA THR A 159 1.50 0.07 8.36
C THR A 159 1.35 0.69 9.74
N PHE A 160 0.38 0.20 10.52
CA PHE A 160 0.23 0.62 11.92
C PHE A 160 1.49 0.33 12.75
N LEU A 161 2.14 -0.79 12.49
CA LEU A 161 3.38 -1.14 13.18
C LEU A 161 4.54 -0.19 12.82
N GLU A 162 4.69 0.16 11.54
CA GLU A 162 5.67 1.16 11.10
C GLU A 162 5.37 2.56 11.67
N PHE A 163 4.09 2.89 11.85
CA PHE A 163 3.66 4.12 12.51
C PHE A 163 4.10 4.17 13.99
N LEU A 164 3.99 3.06 14.73
CA LEU A 164 4.49 2.99 16.11
C LEU A 164 6.02 3.22 16.17
N TYR A 165 6.76 2.63 15.23
CA TYR A 165 8.20 2.90 15.12
C TYR A 165 8.49 4.38 14.80
N ALA A 166 7.73 4.97 13.89
CA ALA A 166 7.87 6.39 13.55
C ALA A 166 7.58 7.33 14.74
N LEU A 167 6.70 6.91 15.67
CA LEU A 167 6.45 7.63 16.94
C LEU A 167 7.59 7.51 17.97
N GLY A 168 8.63 6.70 17.68
CA GLY A 168 9.71 6.40 18.64
C GLY A 168 9.30 5.36 19.70
N GLU A 169 8.17 4.66 19.51
CA GLU A 169 7.64 3.68 20.45
C GLU A 169 8.12 2.25 20.13
N GLU A 170 9.43 2.07 19.87
CA GLU A 170 10.00 0.78 19.44
C GLU A 170 9.69 -0.37 20.40
N ARG A 171 9.86 -0.15 21.72
CA ARG A 171 9.57 -1.20 22.71
C ARG A 171 8.12 -1.64 22.65
N PHE A 172 7.23 -0.69 22.42
CA PHE A 172 5.80 -0.91 22.33
C PHE A 172 5.43 -1.67 21.03
N ALA A 173 6.06 -1.31 19.92
CA ALA A 173 5.94 -2.04 18.65
C ALA A 173 6.50 -3.47 18.76
N ASN A 174 7.63 -3.66 19.45
CA ASN A 174 8.22 -4.98 19.64
C ASN A 174 7.35 -5.91 20.52
N VAL A 175 6.69 -5.37 21.55
CA VAL A 175 5.70 -6.15 22.33
C VAL A 175 4.55 -6.61 21.44
N LEU A 176 4.07 -5.75 20.54
CA LEU A 176 3.01 -6.12 19.63
C LEU A 176 3.43 -7.25 18.66
N GLN A 177 4.71 -7.32 18.30
CA GLN A 177 5.27 -8.37 17.44
C GLN A 177 5.58 -9.67 18.18
N SER A 178 5.60 -9.65 19.52
CA SER A 178 5.84 -10.84 20.33
C SER A 178 4.60 -11.75 20.41
N ASP A 179 4.78 -12.95 20.94
CA ASP A 179 3.69 -13.89 21.23
C ASP A 179 3.11 -13.71 22.64
N ASP A 180 3.57 -12.69 23.38
CA ASP A 180 3.12 -12.39 24.74
C ASP A 180 1.77 -11.68 24.73
N THR A 181 0.70 -12.47 24.63
CA THR A 181 -0.68 -11.98 24.60
C THR A 181 -1.09 -11.24 25.87
N ASP A 182 -0.51 -11.62 27.02
CA ASP A 182 -0.81 -10.98 28.31
C ASP A 182 -0.22 -9.57 28.34
N MET A 183 1.02 -9.41 27.90
CA MET A 183 1.65 -8.11 27.78
C MET A 183 0.92 -7.20 26.77
N ILE A 184 0.53 -7.76 25.62
CA ILE A 184 -0.27 -7.03 24.62
C ILE A 184 -1.59 -6.55 25.23
N THR A 185 -2.29 -7.42 25.98
CA THR A 185 -3.56 -7.09 26.64
C THR A 185 -3.39 -6.04 27.73
N MET A 186 -2.29 -6.09 28.50
CA MET A 186 -1.99 -5.08 29.53
C MET A 186 -1.92 -3.67 28.96
N PHE A 187 -1.43 -3.52 27.73
CA PHE A 187 -1.30 -2.22 27.05
C PHE A 187 -2.45 -1.90 26.08
N LYS A 188 -3.54 -2.66 26.08
CA LYS A 188 -4.69 -2.52 25.17
C LYS A 188 -5.14 -1.07 24.98
N THR A 189 -5.38 -0.35 26.06
CA THR A 189 -5.88 1.03 26.01
C THR A 189 -4.94 1.92 25.19
N LYS A 190 -3.65 1.81 25.42
CA LYS A 190 -2.65 2.58 24.68
C LYS A 190 -2.61 2.18 23.19
N TYR A 191 -2.73 0.88 22.86
CA TYR A 191 -2.82 0.44 21.45
C TYR A 191 -4.06 1.00 20.76
N ILE A 192 -5.20 1.03 21.44
CA ILE A 192 -6.44 1.61 20.90
C ILE A 192 -6.29 3.12 20.67
N GLU A 193 -5.65 3.86 21.59
CA GLU A 193 -5.35 5.28 21.41
C GLU A 193 -4.48 5.51 20.17
N ARG A 194 -3.37 4.78 20.04
CA ARG A 194 -2.50 4.86 18.86
C ARG A 194 -3.19 4.43 17.57
N LEU A 195 -4.07 3.45 17.63
CA LEU A 195 -4.85 3.01 16.48
C LEU A 195 -5.82 4.11 16.01
N ARG A 196 -6.45 4.84 16.91
CA ARG A 196 -7.30 5.98 16.58
C ARG A 196 -6.50 7.13 15.98
N GLU A 197 -5.30 7.42 16.53
CA GLU A 197 -4.38 8.38 15.92
C GLU A 197 -4.02 7.96 14.49
N TYR A 198 -3.65 6.68 14.29
CA TYR A 198 -3.35 6.16 12.97
C TYR A 198 -4.53 6.23 12.00
N TYR A 199 -5.77 6.00 12.46
CA TYR A 199 -6.94 6.19 11.61
C TYR A 199 -6.99 7.61 11.04
N TYR A 200 -6.76 8.62 11.89
CA TYR A 200 -6.80 10.00 11.44
C TYR A 200 -5.59 10.41 10.62
N VAL A 201 -4.40 10.03 11.04
CA VAL A 201 -3.14 10.38 10.38
C VAL A 201 -2.96 9.59 9.09
N GLY A 202 -3.25 8.29 9.10
CA GLY A 202 -2.94 7.37 8.03
C GLY A 202 -1.47 6.96 8.01
N GLY A 203 -1.07 6.33 6.89
CA GLY A 203 0.28 5.83 6.67
C GLY A 203 1.06 6.61 5.61
N MET A 204 0.58 7.74 5.10
CA MET A 204 1.35 8.53 4.14
C MET A 204 2.58 9.16 4.81
N PRO A 205 3.82 8.93 4.29
CA PRO A 205 5.06 9.30 5.00
C PRO A 205 5.15 10.75 5.42
N GLU A 206 4.77 11.69 4.55
CA GLU A 206 4.80 13.14 4.85
C GLU A 206 3.81 13.48 5.96
N VAL A 207 2.63 12.87 5.96
CA VAL A 207 1.60 13.06 6.98
C VAL A 207 2.07 12.53 8.34
N VAL A 208 2.63 11.30 8.35
CA VAL A 208 3.19 10.68 9.56
C VAL A 208 4.33 11.52 10.12
N LYS A 209 5.26 11.99 9.28
CA LYS A 209 6.36 12.86 9.68
C LYS A 209 5.86 14.17 10.30
N THR A 210 4.88 14.80 9.68
CA THR A 210 4.23 16.02 10.20
C THR A 210 3.64 15.76 11.58
N TYR A 211 2.89 14.65 11.73
CA TYR A 211 2.30 14.30 13.03
C TYR A 211 3.36 13.99 14.10
N VAL A 212 4.40 13.25 13.77
CA VAL A 212 5.49 12.94 14.69
C VAL A 212 6.12 14.22 15.25
N ASN A 213 6.38 15.19 14.38
CA ASN A 213 7.07 16.43 14.73
C ASN A 213 6.19 17.47 15.45
N SER A 214 4.92 17.59 15.05
CA SER A 214 4.05 18.67 15.54
C SER A 214 3.00 18.22 16.55
N LYS A 215 2.56 16.95 16.49
CA LYS A 215 1.39 16.43 17.20
C LYS A 215 0.10 17.24 16.93
N ASP A 216 0.06 17.98 15.82
CA ASP A 216 -1.02 18.89 15.45
C ASP A 216 -1.87 18.28 14.32
N PHE A 217 -3.09 17.90 14.66
CA PHE A 217 -4.06 17.34 13.70
C PHE A 217 -4.52 18.34 12.62
N LYS A 218 -4.40 19.65 12.85
CA LYS A 218 -4.71 20.65 11.82
C LYS A 218 -3.66 20.64 10.73
N GLN A 219 -2.37 20.62 11.09
CA GLN A 219 -1.29 20.49 10.12
C GLN A 219 -1.37 19.16 9.36
N VAL A 220 -1.68 18.06 10.06
CA VAL A 220 -1.94 16.76 9.42
C VAL A 220 -3.02 16.88 8.34
N ARG A 221 -4.15 17.52 8.65
CA ARG A 221 -5.25 17.72 7.69
C ARG A 221 -4.84 18.57 6.49
N GLU A 222 -4.04 19.59 6.69
CA GLU A 222 -3.52 20.42 5.60
C GLU A 222 -2.66 19.60 4.63
N ILE A 223 -1.75 18.78 5.12
CA ILE A 223 -0.92 17.91 4.29
C ILE A 223 -1.78 16.88 3.55
N GLN A 224 -2.74 16.25 4.23
CA GLN A 224 -3.66 15.30 3.59
C GLN A 224 -4.46 15.95 2.45
N LYS A 225 -4.99 17.15 2.64
CA LYS A 225 -5.70 17.90 1.59
C LYS A 225 -4.78 18.27 0.43
N ASN A 226 -3.54 18.63 0.69
CA ASN A 226 -2.55 18.88 -0.35
C ASN A 226 -2.26 17.62 -1.16
N LEU A 227 -2.09 16.45 -0.52
CA LEU A 227 -1.91 15.17 -1.19
C LEU A 227 -3.08 14.83 -2.12
N LEU A 228 -4.32 14.98 -1.63
CA LEU A 228 -5.53 14.75 -2.44
C LEU A 228 -5.58 15.69 -3.66
N ASN A 229 -5.18 16.96 -3.50
CA ASN A 229 -5.09 17.92 -4.58
C ASN A 229 -3.99 17.57 -5.59
N TYR A 230 -2.82 17.08 -5.13
CA TYR A 230 -1.75 16.65 -6.03
C TYR A 230 -2.18 15.45 -6.88
N TYR A 231 -2.92 14.48 -6.33
CA TYR A 231 -3.46 13.37 -7.12
C TYR A 231 -4.42 13.86 -8.21
N ARG A 232 -5.29 14.84 -7.92
CA ARG A 232 -6.17 15.44 -8.95
C ARG A 232 -5.38 16.17 -10.03
N GLN A 233 -4.28 16.83 -9.68
CA GLN A 233 -3.39 17.46 -10.66
C GLN A 233 -2.71 16.40 -11.53
N ASP A 234 -2.31 15.26 -10.96
CA ASP A 234 -1.75 14.13 -11.70
C ASP A 234 -2.76 13.56 -12.70
N PHE A 235 -4.06 13.50 -12.35
CA PHE A 235 -5.11 13.13 -13.32
C PHE A 235 -5.07 14.04 -14.55
N SER A 236 -5.00 15.34 -14.31
CA SER A 236 -5.00 16.33 -15.39
C SER A 236 -3.71 16.33 -16.21
N LYS A 237 -2.56 16.01 -15.60
CA LYS A 237 -1.25 16.03 -16.26
C LYS A 237 -0.98 14.78 -17.10
N HIS A 238 -1.43 13.60 -16.63
CA HIS A 238 -0.96 12.31 -17.16
C HIS A 238 -2.05 11.48 -17.84
N ALA A 239 -3.33 11.70 -17.54
CA ALA A 239 -4.42 11.01 -18.19
C ALA A 239 -4.84 11.75 -19.49
N GLU A 240 -5.52 11.02 -20.38
CA GLU A 240 -6.18 11.64 -21.52
C GLU A 240 -7.24 12.64 -21.08
N VAL A 241 -7.35 13.77 -21.75
CA VAL A 241 -8.27 14.86 -21.39
C VAL A 241 -9.72 14.35 -21.25
N SER A 242 -10.14 13.43 -22.12
CA SER A 242 -11.47 12.82 -22.11
C SER A 242 -11.73 11.93 -20.87
N LEU A 243 -10.68 11.43 -20.22
CA LEU A 243 -10.76 10.53 -19.06
C LEU A 243 -10.79 11.29 -17.72
N VAL A 244 -10.21 12.51 -17.67
CA VAL A 244 -10.08 13.29 -16.43
C VAL A 244 -11.41 13.53 -15.68
N PRO A 245 -12.53 13.91 -16.33
CA PRO A 245 -13.80 14.06 -15.62
C PRO A 245 -14.29 12.76 -14.99
N ARG A 246 -14.07 11.62 -15.66
CA ARG A 246 -14.48 10.31 -15.16
C ARG A 246 -13.61 9.86 -13.98
N LEU A 247 -12.30 10.15 -14.01
CA LEU A 247 -11.38 9.92 -12.90
C LEU A 247 -11.85 10.67 -11.65
N ASN A 248 -12.16 11.97 -11.79
CA ASN A 248 -12.66 12.75 -10.68
C ASN A 248 -13.98 12.19 -10.10
N LEU A 249 -14.93 11.81 -10.96
CA LEU A 249 -16.20 11.23 -10.52
C LEU A 249 -16.01 9.91 -9.76
N VAL A 250 -15.17 9.01 -10.28
CA VAL A 250 -14.85 7.74 -9.59
C VAL A 250 -14.18 8.03 -8.26
N TRP A 251 -13.16 8.89 -8.25
CA TRP A 251 -12.41 9.28 -7.05
C TRP A 251 -13.33 9.83 -5.96
N ASP A 252 -14.17 10.79 -6.30
CA ASP A 252 -15.11 11.43 -5.36
C ASP A 252 -16.19 10.49 -4.85
N SER A 253 -16.52 9.44 -5.60
CA SER A 253 -17.53 8.46 -5.21
C SER A 253 -17.06 7.47 -4.14
N ILE A 254 -15.74 7.31 -3.91
CA ILE A 254 -15.19 6.26 -3.04
C ILE A 254 -15.76 6.32 -1.62
N PRO A 255 -15.74 7.46 -0.90
CA PRO A 255 -16.30 7.51 0.44
C PRO A 255 -17.79 7.11 0.49
N MET A 256 -18.58 7.56 -0.48
CA MET A 256 -19.99 7.24 -0.59
C MET A 256 -20.23 5.75 -0.89
N GLN A 257 -19.37 5.13 -1.73
CA GLN A 257 -19.46 3.69 -2.01
C GLN A 257 -19.16 2.85 -0.76
N LEU A 258 -18.18 3.27 0.06
CA LEU A 258 -17.81 2.60 1.29
C LEU A 258 -18.80 2.82 2.44
N ALA A 259 -19.54 3.93 2.44
CA ALA A 259 -20.54 4.23 3.48
C ALA A 259 -21.77 3.31 3.44
N LYS A 260 -21.94 2.51 2.40
CA LYS A 260 -23.07 1.59 2.27
C LYS A 260 -22.90 0.34 3.13
N GLU A 261 -24.03 -0.29 3.44
CA GLU A 261 -24.06 -1.52 4.23
C GLU A 261 -23.25 -2.66 3.57
N ASN A 262 -23.44 -2.91 2.28
CA ASN A 262 -22.75 -4.01 1.56
C ASN A 262 -21.49 -3.60 0.82
N LYS A 263 -21.16 -2.30 0.76
CA LYS A 263 -19.95 -1.72 0.13
C LYS A 263 -19.63 -2.21 -1.29
N LYS A 264 -20.54 -2.94 -1.94
CA LYS A 264 -20.38 -3.33 -3.35
C LYS A 264 -20.33 -2.07 -4.22
N TYR A 265 -19.33 -2.00 -5.10
CA TYR A 265 -19.20 -0.88 -6.03
C TYR A 265 -20.36 -0.86 -7.03
N ILE A 266 -21.02 0.27 -7.16
CA ILE A 266 -22.20 0.46 -8.03
C ILE A 266 -21.94 1.64 -8.96
N TYR A 267 -21.74 1.37 -10.25
CA TYR A 267 -21.47 2.40 -11.26
C TYR A 267 -22.59 3.47 -11.35
N GLY A 268 -23.84 3.07 -11.22
CA GLY A 268 -24.98 3.99 -11.23
C GLY A 268 -25.03 4.99 -10.08
N GLN A 269 -24.16 4.85 -9.08
CA GLN A 269 -23.98 5.83 -7.99
C GLN A 269 -22.86 6.82 -8.28
N VAL A 270 -21.94 6.51 -9.17
CA VAL A 270 -20.96 7.48 -9.67
C VAL A 270 -21.68 8.57 -10.49
N SER A 271 -22.58 8.14 -11.35
CA SER A 271 -23.49 9.02 -12.10
C SER A 271 -24.76 8.26 -12.46
N LYS A 272 -25.92 8.89 -12.36
CA LYS A 272 -27.22 8.25 -12.63
C LYS A 272 -27.27 7.65 -14.03
N GLY A 273 -27.62 6.37 -14.13
CA GLY A 273 -27.74 5.63 -15.40
C GLY A 273 -26.42 5.12 -15.97
N SER A 274 -25.29 5.31 -15.29
CA SER A 274 -23.98 4.85 -15.75
C SER A 274 -23.81 3.34 -15.67
N ARG A 275 -23.01 2.81 -16.59
CA ARG A 275 -22.64 1.39 -16.69
C ARG A 275 -21.13 1.20 -16.56
N ALA A 276 -20.69 -0.03 -16.43
CA ALA A 276 -19.26 -0.39 -16.31
C ALA A 276 -18.41 0.26 -17.41
N LYS A 277 -18.82 0.16 -18.68
CA LYS A 277 -18.13 0.73 -19.86
C LYS A 277 -17.82 2.25 -19.75
N ASP A 278 -18.57 2.97 -18.92
CA ASP A 278 -18.41 4.42 -18.81
C ASP A 278 -17.26 4.79 -17.87
N PHE A 279 -16.93 3.92 -16.90
CA PHE A 279 -15.97 4.22 -15.83
C PHE A 279 -14.86 3.17 -15.66
N GLU A 280 -14.90 2.05 -16.40
CA GLU A 280 -13.93 0.95 -16.23
C GLU A 280 -12.49 1.42 -16.47
N LEU A 281 -12.25 2.22 -17.53
CA LEU A 281 -10.93 2.78 -17.82
C LEU A 281 -10.45 3.74 -16.71
N ALA A 282 -11.35 4.53 -16.12
CA ALA A 282 -11.01 5.42 -15.02
C ALA A 282 -10.66 4.61 -13.76
N LEU A 283 -11.43 3.56 -13.49
CA LEU A 283 -11.16 2.66 -12.38
C LEU A 283 -9.81 1.95 -12.55
N GLN A 284 -9.53 1.44 -13.76
CA GLN A 284 -8.26 0.78 -14.07
C GLN A 284 -7.08 1.75 -13.92
N TRP A 285 -7.21 2.99 -14.41
CA TRP A 285 -6.18 4.00 -14.28
C TRP A 285 -5.82 4.27 -12.80
N LEU A 286 -6.83 4.41 -11.93
CA LEU A 286 -6.60 4.61 -10.48
C LEU A 286 -5.95 3.39 -9.82
N LEU A 287 -6.31 2.16 -10.25
CA LEU A 287 -5.68 0.92 -9.82
C LEU A 287 -4.20 0.88 -10.23
N ASP A 288 -3.90 1.20 -11.49
CA ASP A 288 -2.55 1.17 -12.05
C ASP A 288 -1.63 2.21 -11.39
N CYS A 289 -2.20 3.31 -10.90
CA CYS A 289 -1.49 4.30 -10.09
C CYS A 289 -1.32 3.88 -8.63
N GLY A 290 -1.95 2.81 -8.18
CA GLY A 290 -1.95 2.37 -6.78
C GLY A 290 -2.73 3.29 -5.84
N LEU A 291 -3.65 4.11 -6.37
CA LEU A 291 -4.46 5.05 -5.58
C LEU A 291 -5.68 4.40 -4.95
N ILE A 292 -6.12 3.29 -5.51
CA ILE A 292 -7.24 2.48 -5.03
C ILE A 292 -6.88 0.99 -5.07
N HIS A 293 -7.61 0.22 -4.29
CA HIS A 293 -7.54 -1.24 -4.25
C HIS A 293 -8.90 -1.85 -4.56
N LYS A 294 -8.90 -2.88 -5.39
CA LYS A 294 -10.10 -3.63 -5.79
C LYS A 294 -10.11 -4.96 -5.07
N VAL A 295 -11.15 -5.23 -4.27
CA VAL A 295 -11.38 -6.50 -3.59
C VAL A 295 -12.53 -7.20 -4.29
N GLN A 296 -12.25 -8.34 -4.95
CA GLN A 296 -13.23 -9.07 -5.73
C GLN A 296 -14.03 -10.06 -4.88
N ARG A 297 -15.28 -10.31 -5.28
CA ARG A 297 -16.11 -11.35 -4.68
C ARG A 297 -15.67 -12.73 -5.14
N VAL A 298 -15.67 -13.71 -4.23
CA VAL A 298 -15.56 -15.10 -4.59
C VAL A 298 -16.96 -15.72 -4.70
N GLY A 299 -17.22 -16.38 -5.82
CA GLY A 299 -18.50 -17.05 -6.08
C GLY A 299 -18.61 -18.44 -5.43
N LYS A 300 -17.45 -19.08 -5.15
CA LYS A 300 -17.37 -20.38 -4.47
C LYS A 300 -16.25 -20.38 -3.44
N VAL A 301 -16.48 -21.05 -2.31
CA VAL A 301 -15.51 -21.16 -1.20
C VAL A 301 -14.69 -22.44 -1.39
N VAL A 302 -13.82 -22.46 -2.40
CA VAL A 302 -12.97 -23.60 -2.77
C VAL A 302 -11.61 -23.07 -3.23
N LEU A 303 -10.53 -23.78 -2.93
CA LEU A 303 -9.19 -23.48 -3.43
C LEU A 303 -9.03 -23.85 -4.91
N PRO A 304 -8.30 -23.06 -5.71
CA PRO A 304 -7.79 -21.72 -5.37
C PRO A 304 -8.91 -20.67 -5.53
N LEU A 305 -9.02 -19.73 -4.60
CA LEU A 305 -10.07 -18.69 -4.62
C LEU A 305 -10.08 -17.89 -5.91
N LYS A 306 -8.92 -17.62 -6.47
CA LYS A 306 -8.74 -16.84 -7.72
C LYS A 306 -9.44 -17.48 -8.94
N ALA A 307 -9.66 -18.80 -8.93
CA ALA A 307 -10.37 -19.49 -10.01
C ALA A 307 -11.90 -19.31 -9.97
N TYR A 308 -12.44 -18.81 -8.88
CA TYR A 308 -13.87 -18.66 -8.65
C TYR A 308 -14.31 -17.23 -8.40
N LEU A 309 -13.57 -16.26 -8.95
CA LEU A 309 -13.90 -14.84 -8.83
C LEU A 309 -15.17 -14.50 -9.61
N ASP A 310 -15.98 -13.66 -9.00
CA ASP A 310 -17.06 -12.94 -9.68
C ASP A 310 -16.53 -11.58 -10.12
N LEU A 311 -16.26 -11.44 -11.41
CA LEU A 311 -15.65 -10.24 -11.97
C LEU A 311 -16.58 -9.02 -11.94
N ASP A 312 -17.90 -9.23 -11.84
CA ASP A 312 -18.91 -8.18 -11.81
C ASP A 312 -19.22 -7.66 -10.40
N ALA A 313 -18.64 -8.29 -9.39
CA ALA A 313 -18.87 -7.91 -8.01
C ALA A 313 -17.56 -7.65 -7.26
N PHE A 314 -17.35 -6.41 -6.88
CA PHE A 314 -16.15 -5.98 -6.17
C PHE A 314 -16.42 -4.80 -5.24
N LYS A 315 -15.53 -4.60 -4.28
CA LYS A 315 -15.44 -3.41 -3.43
C LYS A 315 -14.23 -2.59 -3.86
N VAL A 316 -14.28 -1.26 -3.68
CA VAL A 316 -13.17 -0.35 -3.97
C VAL A 316 -12.81 0.39 -2.70
N TYR A 317 -11.54 0.33 -2.35
CA TYR A 317 -10.96 0.99 -1.18
C TYR A 317 -9.89 1.98 -1.61
N LEU A 318 -9.65 2.99 -0.79
CA LEU A 318 -8.59 3.97 -1.02
C LEU A 318 -7.22 3.39 -0.62
N LEU A 319 -6.14 3.99 -1.09
CA LEU A 319 -4.79 3.57 -0.72
C LEU A 319 -4.47 3.78 0.77
N ASP A 320 -5.11 4.76 1.42
CA ASP A 320 -4.79 5.16 2.79
C ASP A 320 -6.02 5.61 3.57
N ILE A 321 -6.12 5.18 4.83
CA ILE A 321 -7.25 5.49 5.72
C ILE A 321 -7.30 6.98 6.10
N GLY A 322 -6.15 7.61 6.35
CA GLY A 322 -6.09 9.03 6.70
C GLY A 322 -6.58 9.91 5.54
N LEU A 323 -6.22 9.55 4.31
CA LEU A 323 -6.73 10.23 3.11
C LEU A 323 -8.24 10.01 2.93
N LEU A 324 -8.76 8.81 3.23
CA LEU A 324 -10.20 8.55 3.19
C LEU A 324 -10.95 9.44 4.18
N ILE A 325 -10.43 9.59 5.40
CA ILE A 325 -11.00 10.49 6.42
C ILE A 325 -10.91 11.96 5.96
N ALA A 326 -9.80 12.34 5.31
CA ALA A 326 -9.66 13.69 4.76
C ALA A 326 -10.67 13.99 3.64
N MET A 327 -11.02 13.00 2.81
CA MET A 327 -12.06 13.14 1.78
C MET A 327 -13.45 13.36 2.36
N THR A 328 -13.71 12.92 3.58
CA THR A 328 -15.02 13.07 4.26
C THR A 328 -15.09 14.29 5.17
N ASP A 329 -14.02 15.08 5.26
CA ASP A 329 -13.88 16.23 6.16
C ASP A 329 -14.20 15.95 7.65
N LEU A 330 -14.10 14.67 8.08
CA LEU A 330 -14.30 14.30 9.48
C LEU A 330 -13.27 14.97 10.38
N ASP A 331 -13.75 15.54 11.50
CA ASP A 331 -12.88 16.18 12.49
C ASP A 331 -12.07 15.15 13.29
N ALA A 332 -10.87 15.54 13.73
CA ALA A 332 -9.99 14.70 14.52
C ALA A 332 -10.66 14.22 15.82
N GLN A 333 -11.38 15.10 16.49
CA GLN A 333 -11.99 14.82 17.78
C GLN A 333 -13.02 13.70 17.69
N VAL A 334 -13.77 13.61 16.58
CA VAL A 334 -14.73 12.53 16.32
C VAL A 334 -14.06 11.15 16.31
N ILE A 335 -12.87 11.07 15.72
CA ILE A 335 -12.10 9.82 15.60
C ILE A 335 -11.42 9.47 16.94
N ILE A 336 -10.74 10.45 17.55
CA ILE A 336 -9.92 10.26 18.75
C ILE A 336 -10.80 9.92 19.97
N ASP A 337 -11.89 10.64 20.16
CA ASP A 337 -12.80 10.42 21.28
C ASP A 337 -13.67 9.15 21.12
N GLY A 338 -13.72 8.60 19.91
CA GLY A 338 -14.53 7.41 19.62
C GLY A 338 -16.03 7.65 19.75
N ASN A 339 -16.50 8.85 19.41
CA ASN A 339 -17.88 9.31 19.61
C ASN A 339 -18.92 8.40 18.94
N ARG A 340 -20.05 8.15 19.61
CA ARG A 340 -21.14 7.26 19.13
C ARG A 340 -21.90 7.81 17.91
N ILE A 341 -21.84 9.11 17.63
CA ILE A 341 -22.46 9.75 16.44
C ILE A 341 -21.87 9.22 15.13
N PHE A 342 -20.71 8.60 15.19
CA PHE A 342 -19.91 8.14 14.05
C PHE A 342 -20.11 6.64 13.74
N THR A 343 -21.23 6.03 14.13
CA THR A 343 -21.38 4.55 14.09
C THR A 343 -21.41 3.94 12.69
N GLU A 344 -22.10 4.55 11.72
CA GLU A 344 -22.28 3.93 10.38
C GLU A 344 -21.00 3.90 9.56
N PHE A 345 -20.28 5.02 9.46
CA PHE A 345 -19.04 5.09 8.68
C PHE A 345 -17.84 4.42 9.38
N LYS A 346 -17.93 4.19 10.69
CA LYS A 346 -16.87 3.53 11.49
C LYS A 346 -16.56 2.12 10.99
N GLY A 347 -17.56 1.36 10.58
CA GLY A 347 -17.37 0.05 9.95
C GLY A 347 -16.57 0.12 8.65
N ALA A 348 -16.87 1.12 7.81
CA ALA A 348 -16.15 1.35 6.56
C ALA A 348 -14.67 1.69 6.79
N LEU A 349 -14.39 2.57 7.76
CA LEU A 349 -13.00 2.92 8.12
C LEU A 349 -12.25 1.74 8.70
N THR A 350 -12.90 0.90 9.49
CA THR A 350 -12.25 -0.28 10.07
C THR A 350 -11.91 -1.30 9.00
N GLU A 351 -12.80 -1.55 8.02
CA GLU A 351 -12.48 -2.42 6.88
C GLU A 351 -11.39 -1.81 6.00
N GLN A 352 -11.40 -0.49 5.75
CA GLN A 352 -10.33 0.22 5.03
C GLN A 352 -8.98 0.01 5.73
N TYR A 353 -8.93 0.17 7.05
CA TYR A 353 -7.73 -0.06 7.84
C TYR A 353 -7.25 -1.50 7.72
N VAL A 354 -8.15 -2.47 7.92
CA VAL A 354 -7.80 -3.90 7.85
C VAL A 354 -7.26 -4.24 6.47
N LEU A 355 -7.90 -3.78 5.39
CA LEU A 355 -7.41 -3.98 4.04
C LEU A 355 -6.00 -3.42 3.87
N GLN A 356 -5.76 -2.18 4.30
CA GLN A 356 -4.44 -1.53 4.21
C GLN A 356 -3.35 -2.34 4.92
N GLN A 357 -3.65 -2.95 6.08
CA GLN A 357 -2.70 -3.83 6.76
C GLN A 357 -2.50 -5.17 6.01
N LEU A 358 -3.57 -5.75 5.45
CA LEU A 358 -3.51 -7.02 4.71
C LEU A 358 -2.67 -6.91 3.45
N ILE A 359 -2.89 -5.89 2.61
CA ILE A 359 -2.16 -5.73 1.34
C ILE A 359 -0.68 -5.39 1.53
N ALA A 360 -0.32 -4.74 2.65
CA ALA A 360 1.07 -4.49 2.99
C ALA A 360 1.81 -5.77 3.44
N SER A 361 1.06 -6.81 3.80
CA SER A 361 1.60 -8.12 4.15
C SER A 361 1.85 -8.94 2.89
N GLU A 362 3.06 -9.49 2.74
CA GLU A 362 3.44 -10.27 1.57
C GLU A 362 2.61 -11.55 1.44
N GLY A 363 2.17 -11.85 0.21
CA GLY A 363 1.43 -13.06 -0.12
C GLY A 363 -0.05 -13.04 0.27
N ILE A 364 -0.57 -11.95 0.83
CA ILE A 364 -1.99 -11.82 1.13
C ILE A 364 -2.68 -11.02 0.04
N GLU A 365 -3.53 -11.69 -0.74
CA GLU A 365 -4.47 -11.09 -1.69
C GLU A 365 -5.89 -11.29 -1.13
N PRO A 366 -6.53 -10.25 -0.58
CA PRO A 366 -7.85 -10.40 0.04
C PRO A 366 -8.97 -10.39 -1.01
N TYR A 367 -9.95 -11.25 -0.79
CA TYR A 367 -11.23 -11.31 -1.51
C TYR A 367 -12.36 -11.07 -0.50
N TYR A 368 -13.62 -11.06 -0.94
CA TYR A 368 -14.77 -11.11 -0.04
C TYR A 368 -15.79 -12.16 -0.49
N TYR A 369 -16.67 -12.54 0.40
CA TYR A 369 -17.76 -13.46 0.09
C TYR A 369 -19.10 -12.84 0.47
N SER A 370 -20.10 -12.99 -0.38
CA SER A 370 -21.48 -12.69 -0.05
C SER A 370 -22.43 -13.72 -0.70
N THR A 371 -23.50 -14.05 -0.01
CA THR A 371 -24.60 -14.86 -0.56
C THR A 371 -25.33 -14.09 -1.65
N SER A 372 -26.00 -14.79 -2.56
CA SER A 372 -26.79 -14.17 -3.65
C SER A 372 -27.87 -13.22 -3.12
N ASN A 373 -28.40 -13.47 -1.92
CA ASN A 373 -29.44 -12.68 -1.30
C ASN A 373 -28.90 -11.62 -0.32
N SER A 374 -27.59 -11.39 -0.30
CA SER A 374 -26.90 -10.45 0.60
C SER A 374 -27.20 -10.67 2.11
N SER A 375 -27.78 -11.80 2.48
CA SER A 375 -28.13 -12.14 3.88
C SER A 375 -26.95 -12.60 4.73
N GLY A 376 -25.80 -12.88 4.11
CA GLY A 376 -24.55 -13.26 4.77
C GLY A 376 -23.37 -12.75 3.96
N GLU A 377 -22.54 -11.94 4.60
CA GLU A 377 -21.30 -11.42 4.02
C GLU A 377 -20.13 -11.73 4.95
N ILE A 378 -18.99 -12.08 4.38
CA ILE A 378 -17.69 -12.15 5.05
C ILE A 378 -16.82 -11.05 4.46
N ASP A 379 -16.34 -10.17 5.32
CA ASP A 379 -15.65 -8.94 4.91
C ASP A 379 -14.41 -9.23 4.08
N PHE A 380 -13.60 -10.20 4.51
CA PHE A 380 -12.45 -10.68 3.74
C PHE A 380 -12.33 -12.20 3.76
N MET A 381 -11.86 -12.72 2.62
CA MET A 381 -11.50 -14.12 2.43
C MET A 381 -10.03 -14.18 2.06
N ILE A 382 -9.24 -14.87 2.84
CA ILE A 382 -7.79 -15.00 2.64
C ILE A 382 -7.49 -16.43 2.23
N GLN A 383 -6.72 -16.58 1.16
CA GLN A 383 -6.21 -17.87 0.75
C GLN A 383 -4.88 -18.13 1.47
N GLY A 384 -4.88 -19.13 2.35
CA GLY A 384 -3.65 -19.70 2.92
C GLY A 384 -3.09 -20.81 2.02
N LYS A 385 -1.99 -21.44 2.46
CA LYS A 385 -1.34 -22.51 1.69
C LYS A 385 -2.26 -23.71 1.47
N THR A 386 -3.01 -24.11 2.51
CA THR A 386 -3.87 -25.31 2.48
C THR A 386 -5.30 -25.03 2.92
N SER A 387 -5.64 -23.80 3.25
CA SER A 387 -6.91 -23.43 3.85
C SER A 387 -7.44 -22.10 3.36
N ILE A 388 -8.73 -21.88 3.54
CA ILE A 388 -9.40 -20.61 3.31
C ILE A 388 -9.75 -20.03 4.68
N ILE A 389 -9.40 -18.77 4.91
CA ILE A 389 -9.58 -18.09 6.18
C ILE A 389 -10.63 -16.98 5.99
N PRO A 390 -11.88 -17.19 6.44
CA PRO A 390 -12.85 -16.10 6.52
C PRO A 390 -12.46 -15.14 7.64
N LEU A 391 -12.47 -13.84 7.34
CA LEU A 391 -12.18 -12.76 8.27
C LEU A 391 -13.37 -11.82 8.36
N GLU A 392 -13.95 -11.73 9.54
CA GLU A 392 -15.01 -10.77 9.92
C GLU A 392 -14.39 -9.58 10.63
N VAL A 393 -14.75 -8.37 10.22
CA VAL A 393 -14.25 -7.12 10.79
C VAL A 393 -15.31 -6.46 11.66
N LYS A 394 -14.95 -6.11 12.88
CA LYS A 394 -15.82 -5.37 13.82
C LYS A 394 -15.14 -4.12 14.35
N ALA A 395 -15.80 -2.99 14.21
CA ALA A 395 -15.26 -1.69 14.62
C ALA A 395 -15.23 -1.47 16.14
N GLU A 396 -15.95 -2.29 16.88
CA GLU A 396 -16.15 -2.17 18.34
C GLU A 396 -15.80 -3.48 19.04
N GLU A 397 -16.02 -3.51 20.36
CA GLU A 397 -15.91 -4.72 21.18
C GLU A 397 -17.10 -5.69 21.00
N ASN A 398 -18.01 -5.42 20.06
CA ASN A 398 -19.16 -6.29 19.83
C ASN A 398 -18.74 -7.67 19.33
N LEU A 399 -19.00 -8.67 20.15
CA LEU A 399 -18.59 -10.06 19.89
C LEU A 399 -19.58 -10.84 19.02
N ARG A 400 -20.67 -10.23 18.52
CA ARG A 400 -21.63 -10.91 17.64
C ARG A 400 -21.07 -11.04 16.24
N ALA A 401 -20.88 -12.27 15.77
CA ALA A 401 -20.38 -12.61 14.44
C ALA A 401 -21.33 -13.63 13.77
N LYS A 402 -22.61 -13.23 13.59
CA LYS A 402 -23.65 -14.12 13.05
C LYS A 402 -23.32 -14.62 11.66
N SER A 403 -22.85 -13.74 10.76
CA SER A 403 -22.47 -14.12 9.40
C SER A 403 -21.30 -15.10 9.38
N LEU A 404 -20.26 -14.83 10.19
CA LEU A 404 -19.11 -15.71 10.30
C LEU A 404 -19.51 -17.08 10.87
N LYS A 405 -20.37 -17.11 11.89
CA LYS A 405 -20.85 -18.37 12.47
C LYS A 405 -21.63 -19.21 11.46
N ALA A 406 -22.60 -18.61 10.77
CA ALA A 406 -23.36 -19.27 9.71
C ALA A 406 -22.47 -19.77 8.56
N PHE A 407 -21.42 -19.00 8.23
CA PHE A 407 -20.42 -19.41 7.25
C PHE A 407 -19.64 -20.64 7.73
N CYS A 408 -19.19 -20.63 8.99
CA CYS A 408 -18.43 -21.76 9.56
C CYS A 408 -19.29 -23.04 9.66
N GLU A 409 -20.56 -22.91 10.03
CA GLU A 409 -21.51 -24.04 10.05
C GLU A 409 -21.74 -24.64 8.65
N LYS A 410 -21.65 -23.83 7.59
CA LYS A 410 -21.85 -24.29 6.21
C LYS A 410 -20.60 -24.86 5.54
N TYR A 411 -19.46 -24.21 5.74
CA TYR A 411 -18.23 -24.48 4.99
C TYR A 411 -17.14 -25.18 5.79
N HIS A 412 -17.27 -25.24 7.11
CA HIS A 412 -16.32 -25.87 8.04
C HIS A 412 -14.85 -25.48 7.80
N PRO A 413 -14.52 -24.17 7.71
CA PRO A 413 -13.13 -23.76 7.48
C PRO A 413 -12.23 -24.22 8.62
N LYS A 414 -10.98 -24.56 8.32
CA LYS A 414 -9.98 -24.96 9.33
C LYS A 414 -9.72 -23.83 10.33
N TYR A 415 -9.72 -22.61 9.87
CA TYR A 415 -9.53 -21.39 10.66
C TYR A 415 -10.62 -20.39 10.32
N ALA A 416 -11.16 -19.72 11.31
CA ALA A 416 -12.04 -18.57 11.16
C ALA A 416 -11.57 -17.46 12.07
N VAL A 417 -11.45 -16.25 11.54
CA VAL A 417 -10.91 -15.11 12.28
C VAL A 417 -11.93 -13.98 12.32
N ARG A 418 -12.04 -13.38 13.49
CA ARG A 418 -12.66 -12.07 13.68
C ARG A 418 -11.61 -11.11 14.16
N THR A 419 -11.63 -9.88 13.66
CA THR A 419 -10.84 -8.79 14.22
C THR A 419 -11.74 -7.71 14.80
N SER A 420 -11.39 -7.20 15.98
CA SER A 420 -12.21 -6.22 16.72
C SER A 420 -11.35 -5.44 17.72
N MET A 421 -11.94 -4.49 18.46
CA MET A 421 -11.28 -3.81 19.58
C MET A 421 -11.15 -4.70 20.84
N SER A 422 -11.72 -5.92 20.81
CA SER A 422 -11.58 -6.88 21.93
C SER A 422 -10.21 -7.53 21.94
N ASP A 423 -9.81 -8.06 23.09
CA ASP A 423 -8.56 -8.76 23.29
C ASP A 423 -8.45 -10.03 22.45
N TYR A 424 -7.23 -10.55 22.31
CA TYR A 424 -7.02 -11.87 21.72
C TYR A 424 -7.83 -12.92 22.47
N ARG A 425 -8.57 -13.73 21.71
CA ARG A 425 -9.38 -14.79 22.28
C ARG A 425 -9.53 -15.94 21.29
N GLU A 426 -9.10 -17.11 21.69
CA GLU A 426 -9.32 -18.34 20.97
C GLU A 426 -10.62 -19.01 21.47
N GLN A 427 -11.46 -19.44 20.55
CA GLN A 427 -12.71 -20.16 20.79
C GLN A 427 -12.70 -21.43 19.91
N GLU A 428 -13.55 -22.40 20.24
CA GLU A 428 -13.63 -23.65 19.48
C GLU A 428 -13.80 -23.49 17.97
N TRP A 429 -14.48 -22.44 17.52
CA TRP A 429 -14.86 -22.25 16.12
C TRP A 429 -14.25 -21.02 15.45
N MET A 430 -13.62 -20.11 16.21
CA MET A 430 -12.96 -18.92 15.68
C MET A 430 -11.95 -18.33 16.66
N THR A 431 -11.02 -17.54 16.13
CA THR A 431 -10.12 -16.69 16.91
C THR A 431 -10.45 -15.21 16.73
N ASN A 432 -10.47 -14.43 17.82
CA ASN A 432 -10.48 -12.97 17.75
C ASN A 432 -9.06 -12.45 17.82
N ILE A 433 -8.62 -11.74 16.79
CA ILE A 433 -7.36 -11.00 16.76
C ILE A 433 -7.68 -9.52 16.99
N PRO A 434 -7.04 -8.82 17.95
CA PRO A 434 -7.23 -7.39 18.12
C PRO A 434 -6.91 -6.62 16.84
N LEU A 435 -7.68 -5.55 16.54
CA LEU A 435 -7.46 -4.72 15.33
C LEU A 435 -6.02 -4.22 15.23
N TYR A 436 -5.45 -3.76 16.34
CA TYR A 436 -4.07 -3.27 16.38
C TYR A 436 -3.02 -4.37 16.15
N ASN A 437 -3.43 -5.64 16.12
CA ASN A 437 -2.56 -6.81 15.89
C ASN A 437 -2.98 -7.63 14.65
N ILE A 438 -3.77 -7.07 13.74
CA ILE A 438 -4.34 -7.78 12.58
C ILE A 438 -3.27 -8.40 11.66
N TYR A 439 -2.05 -7.87 11.61
CA TYR A 439 -0.99 -8.44 10.81
C TYR A 439 -0.63 -9.89 11.20
N LYS A 440 -0.92 -10.34 12.44
CA LYS A 440 -0.78 -11.74 12.87
C LYS A 440 -1.68 -12.73 12.13
N ILE A 441 -2.64 -12.25 11.35
CA ILE A 441 -3.45 -13.14 10.49
C ILE A 441 -2.57 -13.91 9.49
N ARG A 442 -1.39 -13.41 9.17
CA ARG A 442 -0.41 -14.09 8.31
C ARG A 442 -0.02 -15.47 8.86
N GLU A 443 0.08 -15.62 10.18
CA GLU A 443 0.40 -16.90 10.81
C GLU A 443 -0.61 -18.00 10.47
N TYR A 444 -1.88 -17.62 10.25
CA TYR A 444 -2.94 -18.54 9.82
C TYR A 444 -2.87 -18.84 8.33
N ALA A 445 -2.42 -17.88 7.52
CA ALA A 445 -2.25 -18.06 6.09
C ALA A 445 -1.04 -18.95 5.75
N ASP A 446 0.00 -18.92 6.59
CA ASP A 446 1.22 -19.72 6.41
C ASP A 446 1.07 -21.16 6.88
N LYS A 447 0.11 -21.46 7.76
CA LYS A 447 -0.27 -22.83 8.24
C LYS A 447 -1.12 -23.56 7.20
#